data_6c432934c5d9cd32ef7e83a979c1ec80
#
_entry.id   6c432934c5d9cd32ef7e83a979c1ec80
#
_cell.length_a   1.000
_cell.length_b   1.000
_cell.length_c   1.000
_cell.angle_alpha   90.00
_cell.angle_beta   90.00
_cell.angle_gamma   90.00
#
_symmetry.space_group_name_H-M   'P 1'
#
loop_
_entity.id
_entity.type
_entity.pdbx_description
1 polymer ?
#
loop_
_entity_poly.entity_id
_entity_poly.type
_entity_poly.pdbx_seq_one_letter_code
_entity_poly.pdbx_strand_id
1 'polypeptide(L)'
;TATVLACALVVGGVGLTPAGAAESSADVCYSVSIDKSSIVAADTRTEMIGFKELSTQAVDPAVLSESKGGSMTRATSRIEWDIPSGKIMKADTAYSLEADEVVTINCTYSPRTADLDFGFITPDNTFHFTSGSEGSIKTNIQIEETGKYYFAVRNNTKNSVEVLGYVYY
;
A
#
# COMPACT_ATOMS: atom_id res chain seq x y z
N THR A 1 -3.20 12.45 29.43
CA THR A 1 -2.73 13.84 29.29
C THR A 1 -1.20 13.84 29.33
N ALA A 2 -0.57 13.93 28.17
CA ALA A 2 0.87 14.12 28.04
C ALA A 2 1.11 15.58 27.64
N THR A 3 1.71 16.35 28.52
CA THR A 3 2.08 17.74 28.30
C THR A 3 3.52 17.75 27.72
N VAL A 4 3.69 18.23 26.50
CA VAL A 4 5.01 18.46 25.91
C VAL A 4 5.32 19.96 26.07
N LEU A 5 6.34 20.28 26.84
CA LEU A 5 6.84 21.63 27.04
C LEU A 5 7.87 21.92 25.95
N ALA A 6 7.56 22.80 25.01
CA ALA A 6 8.54 23.31 24.04
C ALA A 6 8.96 24.70 24.41
N CYS A 7 10.23 24.89 24.89
CA CYS A 7 10.85 26.20 25.06
C CYS A 7 11.59 26.59 23.79
N ALA A 8 11.16 27.67 23.12
CA ALA A 8 11.90 28.25 22.03
C ALA A 8 12.80 29.38 22.59
N LEU A 9 14.14 29.22 22.47
CA LEU A 9 15.12 30.26 22.73
C LEU A 9 15.24 31.17 21.52
N VAL A 10 14.85 32.45 21.67
CA VAL A 10 15.15 33.50 20.69
C VAL A 10 16.39 34.22 21.17
N VAL A 11 17.50 34.07 20.44
CA VAL A 11 18.72 34.88 20.62
C VAL A 11 18.57 36.12 19.75
N GLY A 12 18.34 37.26 20.37
CA GLY A 12 18.31 38.56 19.71
C GLY A 12 19.56 39.34 20.08
N GLY A 13 20.19 39.93 19.07
CA GLY A 13 21.49 40.60 19.11
C GLY A 13 21.54 41.95 19.81
N VAL A 14 22.76 42.33 20.08
CA VAL A 14 23.33 43.45 20.82
C VAL A 14 22.84 44.83 20.36
N GLY A 15 22.46 45.67 21.32
CA GLY A 15 22.38 47.12 21.18
C GLY A 15 22.50 47.79 22.53
N LEU A 16 23.61 48.49 22.75
CA LEU A 16 23.93 49.28 23.95
C LEU A 16 23.09 50.58 24.02
N THR A 17 22.45 50.85 25.18
CA THR A 17 22.42 52.15 25.86
C THR A 17 21.66 52.06 27.20
N PRO A 18 21.93 53.00 28.17
CA PRO A 18 21.77 52.72 29.58
C PRO A 18 20.53 53.34 30.22
N ALA A 19 20.23 52.81 31.39
CA ALA A 19 19.44 53.39 32.49
C ALA A 19 17.90 53.43 32.38
N GLY A 20 17.31 52.71 33.29
CA GLY A 20 15.99 53.06 33.83
C GLY A 20 14.99 51.90 33.93
N ALA A 21 14.69 51.57 35.20
CA ALA A 21 13.49 50.91 35.67
C ALA A 21 13.31 49.39 35.35
N ALA A 22 13.27 48.67 36.44
CA ALA A 22 12.84 47.28 36.49
C ALA A 22 11.38 47.14 36.00
N GLU A 23 11.20 46.43 34.91
CA GLU A 23 9.93 45.80 34.59
C GLU A 23 10.13 44.30 34.50
N SER A 24 9.43 43.64 35.40
CA SER A 24 9.28 42.19 35.46
C SER A 24 8.71 41.68 34.17
N SER A 25 9.54 41.11 33.33
CA SER A 25 9.09 40.36 32.15
C SER A 25 8.40 39.09 32.62
N ALA A 26 7.09 39.13 32.68
CA ALA A 26 6.30 37.93 32.88
C ALA A 26 6.50 37.01 31.67
N ASP A 27 7.14 35.88 31.88
CA ASP A 27 7.19 34.76 30.91
C ASP A 27 5.76 34.35 30.59
N VAL A 28 5.28 34.75 29.43
CA VAL A 28 3.99 34.27 28.90
C VAL A 28 4.25 32.89 28.33
N CYS A 29 4.09 31.86 29.15
CA CYS A 29 4.02 30.52 28.67
C CYS A 29 2.70 30.29 27.95
N TYR A 30 2.73 30.23 26.62
CA TYR A 30 1.60 29.75 25.85
C TYR A 30 1.53 28.21 25.96
N SER A 31 0.58 27.73 26.71
CA SER A 31 0.20 26.32 26.67
C SER A 31 -0.74 26.11 25.49
N VAL A 32 -0.22 25.56 24.40
CA VAL A 32 -1.05 25.07 23.29
C VAL A 32 -1.60 23.71 23.71
N SER A 33 -2.83 23.68 24.12
CA SER A 33 -3.56 22.42 24.28
C SER A 33 -3.90 21.90 22.88
N ILE A 34 -3.11 20.94 22.40
CA ILE A 34 -3.46 20.18 21.18
C ILE A 34 -4.58 19.22 21.61
N ASP A 35 -5.79 19.57 21.23
CA ASP A 35 -6.94 18.71 21.41
C ASP A 35 -6.71 17.44 20.56
N LYS A 36 -6.66 16.28 21.20
CA LYS A 36 -6.40 14.99 20.59
C LYS A 36 -7.45 14.60 19.53
N SER A 37 -8.53 15.36 19.42
CA SER A 37 -9.59 15.17 18.43
C SER A 37 -9.26 15.75 17.05
N SER A 38 -8.18 16.56 16.94
CA SER A 38 -7.78 17.17 15.65
C SER A 38 -6.58 16.51 14.99
N ILE A 39 -5.98 15.51 15.60
CA ILE A 39 -5.10 14.59 14.87
C ILE A 39 -6.04 13.65 14.14
N VAL A 40 -6.52 14.08 12.98
CA VAL A 40 -6.93 13.16 11.93
C VAL A 40 -5.62 12.42 11.62
N ALA A 41 -5.38 11.31 12.31
CA ALA A 41 -4.48 10.31 11.79
C ALA A 41 -4.96 10.13 10.36
N ALA A 42 -4.09 10.43 9.39
CA ALA A 42 -4.33 9.98 8.03
C ALA A 42 -4.52 8.47 8.21
N ASP A 43 -5.79 8.06 8.25
CA ASP A 43 -6.17 6.67 8.35
C ASP A 43 -5.67 6.04 7.07
N THR A 44 -4.46 5.52 7.12
CA THR A 44 -3.96 4.59 6.12
C THR A 44 -4.69 3.26 6.31
N ARG A 45 -6.00 3.34 6.47
CA ARG A 45 -6.88 2.21 6.42
C ARG A 45 -6.86 1.77 4.97
N THR A 46 -5.98 0.83 4.67
CA THR A 46 -6.05 0.10 3.43
C THR A 46 -7.43 -0.52 3.39
N GLU A 47 -8.26 -0.07 2.46
CA GLU A 47 -9.64 -0.54 2.33
C GLU A 47 -9.62 -2.07 2.17
N MET A 48 -10.51 -2.73 2.86
CA MET A 48 -10.70 -4.17 2.73
C MET A 48 -11.78 -4.40 1.69
N ILE A 49 -11.45 -5.14 0.66
CA ILE A 49 -12.34 -5.46 -0.45
C ILE A 49 -12.72 -6.94 -0.31
N GLY A 50 -14.00 -7.25 -0.38
CA GLY A 50 -14.48 -8.63 -0.46
C GLY A 50 -14.07 -9.26 -1.80
N PHE A 51 -13.70 -10.54 -1.78
CA PHE A 51 -13.27 -11.23 -3.02
C PHE A 51 -14.34 -11.20 -4.12
N LYS A 52 -15.63 -11.27 -3.75
CA LYS A 52 -16.76 -11.16 -4.69
C LYS A 52 -17.00 -9.75 -5.23
N GLU A 53 -16.43 -8.73 -4.58
CA GLU A 53 -16.53 -7.34 -5.04
C GLU A 53 -15.48 -7.02 -6.12
N LEU A 54 -14.49 -7.89 -6.32
CA LEU A 54 -13.48 -7.73 -7.36
C LEU A 54 -14.12 -7.85 -8.75
N SER A 55 -13.55 -7.11 -9.70
CA SER A 55 -13.88 -7.28 -11.12
C SER A 55 -13.50 -8.68 -11.58
N THR A 56 -14.31 -9.29 -12.44
CA THR A 56 -14.09 -10.66 -12.91
C THR A 56 -13.96 -10.75 -14.42
N GLN A 57 -13.04 -11.59 -14.89
CA GLN A 57 -12.88 -11.89 -16.30
C GLN A 57 -12.39 -13.33 -16.50
N ALA A 58 -13.00 -14.05 -17.46
CA ALA A 58 -12.46 -15.33 -17.90
C ALA A 58 -11.09 -15.13 -18.55
N VAL A 59 -10.14 -15.98 -18.22
CA VAL A 59 -8.76 -15.90 -18.71
C VAL A 59 -8.62 -16.74 -19.97
N ASP A 60 -8.16 -16.10 -21.05
CA ASP A 60 -7.73 -16.82 -22.25
C ASP A 60 -6.34 -17.44 -21.98
N PRO A 61 -6.17 -18.77 -22.12
CA PRO A 61 -4.87 -19.42 -21.94
C PRO A 61 -3.76 -18.85 -22.82
N ALA A 62 -4.08 -18.25 -23.96
CA ALA A 62 -3.09 -17.65 -24.88
C ALA A 62 -2.40 -16.39 -24.33
N VAL A 63 -3.01 -15.71 -23.35
CA VAL A 63 -2.44 -14.50 -22.70
C VAL A 63 -1.75 -14.82 -21.39
N LEU A 64 -1.92 -16.05 -20.85
CA LEU A 64 -1.26 -16.49 -19.62
C LEU A 64 0.24 -16.69 -19.84
N SER A 65 1.03 -16.18 -18.89
CA SER A 65 2.44 -16.50 -18.70
C SER A 65 2.65 -16.96 -17.26
N GLU A 66 3.47 -17.98 -17.06
CA GLU A 66 3.81 -18.45 -15.71
C GLU A 66 5.13 -17.82 -15.25
N SER A 67 5.14 -17.33 -14.01
CA SER A 67 6.37 -16.83 -13.41
C SER A 67 7.28 -18.01 -13.04
N LYS A 68 8.56 -17.91 -13.37
CA LYS A 68 9.56 -18.86 -12.90
C LYS A 68 10.21 -18.31 -11.62
N GLY A 69 9.84 -18.92 -10.48
CA GLY A 69 10.54 -18.72 -9.22
C GLY A 69 10.09 -17.48 -8.42
N GLY A 70 9.06 -17.62 -7.63
CA GLY A 70 8.82 -16.80 -6.44
C GLY A 70 9.33 -17.54 -5.22
N SER A 71 10.10 -16.90 -4.34
CA SER A 71 10.41 -17.49 -3.05
C SER A 71 9.19 -17.39 -2.15
N MET A 72 8.50 -18.51 -1.95
CA MET A 72 7.40 -18.59 -1.00
C MET A 72 7.98 -18.96 0.37
N THR A 73 7.89 -18.05 1.31
CA THR A 73 7.93 -18.36 2.72
C THR A 73 6.49 -18.39 3.24
N ARG A 74 6.22 -19.21 4.25
CA ARG A 74 4.90 -19.30 4.90
C ARG A 74 4.41 -17.89 5.23
N ALA A 75 3.27 -17.48 4.69
CA ALA A 75 2.64 -16.19 4.85
C ALA A 75 3.17 -14.99 4.02
N THR A 76 4.19 -15.17 3.14
CA THR A 76 4.66 -14.05 2.31
C THR A 76 5.27 -14.54 1.00
N SER A 77 4.81 -14.00 -0.12
CA SER A 77 5.41 -14.22 -1.44
C SER A 77 6.03 -12.92 -1.96
N ARG A 78 7.29 -12.98 -2.37
CA ARG A 78 7.97 -11.88 -3.08
C ARG A 78 7.63 -11.94 -4.55
N ILE A 79 7.24 -10.80 -5.09
CA ILE A 79 6.94 -10.60 -6.50
C ILE A 79 8.08 -9.78 -7.12
N GLU A 80 8.63 -10.29 -8.22
CA GLU A 80 9.65 -9.62 -9.02
C GLU A 80 9.46 -10.10 -10.46
N TRP A 81 8.56 -9.41 -11.19
CA TRP A 81 8.11 -9.83 -12.50
C TRP A 81 8.31 -8.75 -13.55
N ASP A 82 8.74 -9.16 -14.73
CA ASP A 82 8.68 -8.36 -15.96
C ASP A 82 7.54 -8.91 -16.83
N ILE A 83 6.46 -8.14 -16.93
CA ILE A 83 5.21 -8.56 -17.54
C ILE A 83 5.13 -7.97 -18.94
N PRO A 84 5.17 -8.80 -19.99
CA PRO A 84 5.04 -8.32 -21.36
C PRO A 84 3.69 -7.66 -21.63
N SER A 85 3.64 -6.78 -22.63
CA SER A 85 2.44 -6.10 -23.09
C SER A 85 1.28 -7.08 -23.34
N GLY A 86 0.10 -6.77 -22.81
CA GLY A 86 -1.14 -7.53 -23.02
C GLY A 86 -1.14 -8.94 -22.42
N LYS A 87 -0.20 -9.25 -21.51
CA LYS A 87 -0.13 -10.56 -20.84
C LYS A 87 -0.60 -10.51 -19.41
N ILE A 88 -1.03 -11.67 -18.93
CA ILE A 88 -1.29 -11.94 -17.52
C ILE A 88 -0.14 -12.83 -17.02
N MET A 89 0.59 -12.35 -16.03
CA MET A 89 1.59 -13.15 -15.33
C MET A 89 0.92 -13.80 -14.12
N LYS A 90 1.01 -15.12 -14.04
CA LYS A 90 0.44 -15.93 -12.97
C LYS A 90 1.55 -16.58 -12.15
N ALA A 91 1.42 -16.62 -10.84
CA ALA A 91 2.30 -17.38 -9.96
C ALA A 91 2.26 -18.87 -10.34
N ASP A 92 3.39 -19.54 -10.30
CA ASP A 92 3.53 -20.97 -10.57
C ASP A 92 2.92 -21.85 -9.47
N THR A 93 2.81 -21.31 -8.26
CA THR A 93 2.28 -21.99 -7.09
C THR A 93 0.99 -21.34 -6.61
N ALA A 94 -0.02 -22.17 -6.31
CA ALA A 94 -1.27 -21.71 -5.73
C ALA A 94 -1.12 -21.44 -4.24
N TYR A 95 -1.76 -20.39 -3.75
CA TYR A 95 -2.02 -20.15 -2.35
C TYR A 95 -3.22 -20.99 -1.89
N SER A 96 -3.08 -21.70 -0.79
CA SER A 96 -4.20 -22.37 -0.12
C SER A 96 -4.72 -21.41 0.93
N LEU A 97 -5.83 -20.75 0.64
CA LEU A 97 -6.44 -19.73 1.47
C LEU A 97 -7.74 -20.25 2.06
N GLU A 98 -8.03 -19.84 3.29
CA GLU A 98 -9.26 -20.19 4.00
C GLU A 98 -10.28 -19.05 3.91
N ALA A 99 -11.56 -19.39 4.11
CA ALA A 99 -12.60 -18.37 4.22
C ALA A 99 -12.29 -17.42 5.39
N ASP A 100 -12.60 -16.14 5.21
CA ASP A 100 -12.30 -15.03 6.12
C ASP A 100 -10.82 -14.66 6.26
N GLU A 101 -9.91 -15.34 5.56
CA GLU A 101 -8.51 -14.96 5.51
C GLU A 101 -8.33 -13.66 4.71
N VAL A 102 -7.42 -12.80 5.17
CA VAL A 102 -7.13 -11.52 4.53
C VAL A 102 -5.78 -11.58 3.85
N VAL A 103 -5.79 -11.39 2.54
CA VAL A 103 -4.56 -11.29 1.73
C VAL A 103 -4.25 -9.84 1.45
N THR A 104 -3.03 -9.42 1.77
CA THR A 104 -2.54 -8.07 1.49
C THR A 104 -1.64 -8.08 0.27
N ILE A 105 -2.00 -7.34 -0.76
CA ILE A 105 -1.16 -7.07 -1.93
C ILE A 105 -0.48 -5.71 -1.71
N ASN A 106 0.85 -5.68 -1.78
CA ASN A 106 1.64 -4.46 -1.67
C ASN A 106 2.74 -4.49 -2.74
N CYS A 107 2.46 -3.88 -3.88
CA CYS A 107 3.34 -3.87 -5.04
C CYS A 107 3.53 -2.46 -5.58
N THR A 108 4.69 -2.26 -6.21
CA THR A 108 5.01 -1.08 -7.01
C THR A 108 5.34 -1.52 -8.43
N TYR A 109 5.17 -0.62 -9.40
CA TYR A 109 5.46 -0.95 -10.79
C TYR A 109 6.02 0.24 -11.58
N SER A 110 6.73 -0.08 -12.64
CA SER A 110 7.36 0.90 -13.54
C SER A 110 7.07 0.53 -14.99
N PRO A 111 6.63 1.47 -15.83
CA PRO A 111 6.41 2.90 -15.54
C PRO A 111 5.16 3.15 -14.69
N ARG A 112 5.16 4.24 -13.91
CA ARG A 112 4.08 4.57 -12.97
C ARG A 112 2.72 4.84 -13.64
N THR A 113 2.74 5.14 -14.94
CA THR A 113 1.56 5.39 -15.75
C THR A 113 0.99 4.12 -16.40
N ALA A 114 1.57 2.96 -16.07
CA ALA A 114 1.08 1.70 -16.58
C ALA A 114 -0.30 1.38 -16.00
N ASP A 115 -1.14 0.76 -16.80
CA ASP A 115 -2.44 0.24 -16.41
C ASP A 115 -2.30 -1.25 -16.11
N LEU A 116 -2.35 -1.59 -14.83
CA LEU A 116 -2.19 -2.94 -14.32
C LEU A 116 -3.36 -3.33 -13.44
N ASP A 117 -3.76 -4.59 -13.56
CA ASP A 117 -4.71 -5.22 -12.67
C ASP A 117 -4.03 -6.31 -11.85
N PHE A 118 -4.35 -6.33 -10.56
CA PHE A 118 -3.79 -7.23 -9.57
C PHE A 118 -4.89 -8.06 -8.94
N GLY A 119 -4.66 -9.35 -8.76
CA GLY A 119 -5.65 -10.21 -8.13
C GLY A 119 -5.31 -11.69 -8.18
N PHE A 120 -6.34 -12.52 -8.30
CA PHE A 120 -6.19 -13.96 -8.23
C PHE A 120 -6.94 -14.67 -9.34
N ILE A 121 -6.34 -15.73 -9.86
CA ILE A 121 -7.00 -16.66 -10.76
C ILE A 121 -7.47 -17.86 -9.94
N THR A 122 -8.75 -18.18 -10.05
CA THR A 122 -9.39 -19.35 -9.46
C THR A 122 -9.22 -20.60 -10.34
N PRO A 123 -9.43 -21.82 -9.83
CA PRO A 123 -9.26 -23.06 -10.59
C PRO A 123 -10.15 -23.19 -11.83
N ASP A 124 -11.25 -22.43 -11.90
CA ASP A 124 -12.13 -22.33 -13.07
C ASP A 124 -11.61 -21.35 -14.14
N ASN A 125 -10.37 -20.84 -14.00
CA ASN A 125 -9.74 -19.84 -14.84
C ASN A 125 -10.47 -18.49 -14.90
N THR A 126 -11.10 -18.09 -13.81
CA THR A 126 -11.64 -16.74 -13.66
C THR A 126 -10.62 -15.86 -12.94
N PHE A 127 -10.28 -14.71 -13.52
CA PHE A 127 -9.44 -13.69 -12.92
C PHE A 127 -10.30 -12.68 -12.15
N HIS A 128 -10.11 -12.61 -10.84
CA HIS A 128 -10.70 -11.65 -9.93
C HIS A 128 -9.66 -10.57 -9.63
N PHE A 129 -9.95 -9.31 -9.93
CA PHE A 129 -8.92 -8.27 -9.91
C PHE A 129 -9.42 -6.90 -9.48
N THR A 130 -8.49 -6.08 -9.04
CA THR A 130 -8.60 -4.64 -8.85
C THR A 130 -7.43 -3.93 -9.54
N SER A 131 -7.65 -2.70 -9.97
CA SER A 131 -6.63 -1.96 -10.72
C SER A 131 -5.70 -1.19 -9.79
N GLY A 132 -4.41 -1.19 -10.12
CA GLY A 132 -3.42 -0.33 -9.49
C GLY A 132 -3.51 1.11 -10.02
N SER A 133 -2.97 2.04 -9.25
CA SER A 133 -2.91 3.45 -9.63
C SER A 133 -1.57 4.08 -9.27
N GLU A 134 -1.14 5.05 -10.08
CA GLU A 134 0.04 5.88 -9.80
C GLU A 134 1.34 5.11 -9.53
N GLY A 135 1.51 3.93 -10.14
CA GLY A 135 2.72 3.13 -10.01
C GLY A 135 2.75 2.23 -8.78
N SER A 136 1.64 2.05 -8.08
CA SER A 136 1.56 1.19 -6.90
C SER A 136 0.17 0.63 -6.66
N ILE A 137 0.11 -0.43 -5.86
CA ILE A 137 -1.11 -0.93 -5.26
C ILE A 137 -0.82 -1.36 -3.82
N LYS A 138 -1.72 -0.99 -2.93
CA LYS A 138 -1.78 -1.52 -1.57
C LYS A 138 -3.24 -1.77 -1.23
N THR A 139 -3.61 -3.04 -1.17
CA THR A 139 -5.00 -3.44 -0.91
C THR A 139 -5.06 -4.69 -0.04
N ASN A 140 -6.14 -4.82 0.71
CA ASN A 140 -6.49 -6.01 1.48
C ASN A 140 -7.69 -6.66 0.83
N ILE A 141 -7.61 -7.95 0.55
CA ILE A 141 -8.67 -8.75 -0.06
C ILE A 141 -9.09 -9.80 0.95
N GLN A 142 -10.35 -9.81 1.35
CA GLN A 142 -10.93 -10.84 2.20
C GLN A 142 -11.40 -12.00 1.35
N ILE A 143 -10.86 -13.19 1.61
CA ILE A 143 -11.26 -14.43 0.95
C ILE A 143 -12.59 -14.92 1.53
N GLU A 144 -13.55 -15.27 0.70
CA GLU A 144 -14.88 -15.67 1.14
C GLU A 144 -15.08 -17.19 1.09
N GLU A 145 -14.26 -17.90 0.34
CA GLU A 145 -14.37 -19.36 0.16
C GLU A 145 -12.99 -20.00 0.30
N THR A 146 -12.91 -21.08 1.07
CA THR A 146 -11.67 -21.85 1.18
C THR A 146 -11.33 -22.48 -0.18
N GLY A 147 -10.11 -22.25 -0.65
CA GLY A 147 -9.73 -22.75 -1.98
C GLY A 147 -8.25 -22.54 -2.33
N LYS A 148 -7.96 -22.83 -3.61
CA LYS A 148 -6.66 -22.55 -4.22
C LYS A 148 -6.76 -21.34 -5.13
N TYR A 149 -5.86 -20.39 -4.93
CA TYR A 149 -5.84 -19.11 -5.63
C TYR A 149 -4.44 -18.86 -6.19
N TYR A 150 -4.35 -18.51 -7.46
CA TYR A 150 -3.08 -18.14 -8.08
C TYR A 150 -2.98 -16.62 -8.16
N PHE A 151 -2.03 -16.02 -7.46
CA PHE A 151 -1.79 -14.58 -7.64
C PHE A 151 -1.45 -14.28 -9.10
N ALA A 152 -2.01 -13.23 -9.63
CA ALA A 152 -1.80 -12.83 -11.00
C ALA A 152 -1.83 -11.31 -11.18
N VAL A 153 -1.06 -10.84 -12.16
CA VAL A 153 -1.02 -9.44 -12.56
C VAL A 153 -1.20 -9.36 -14.07
N ARG A 154 -2.13 -8.53 -14.52
CA ARG A 154 -2.39 -8.26 -15.92
C ARG A 154 -1.80 -6.93 -16.33
N ASN A 155 -1.06 -6.91 -17.43
CA ASN A 155 -0.56 -5.71 -18.06
C ASN A 155 -1.47 -5.30 -19.23
N ASN A 156 -2.22 -4.21 -19.05
CA ASN A 156 -3.10 -3.64 -20.08
C ASN A 156 -2.38 -2.64 -21.00
N THR A 157 -1.08 -2.38 -20.76
CA THR A 157 -0.32 -1.42 -21.55
C THR A 157 0.32 -2.04 -22.79
N LYS A 158 0.83 -1.19 -23.67
CA LYS A 158 1.52 -1.59 -24.91
C LYS A 158 3.01 -1.93 -24.72
N ASN A 159 3.54 -1.73 -23.51
CA ASN A 159 4.95 -1.97 -23.19
C ASN A 159 5.06 -3.00 -22.06
N SER A 160 6.23 -3.62 -21.91
CA SER A 160 6.51 -4.42 -20.71
C SER A 160 6.52 -3.54 -19.45
N VAL A 161 6.14 -4.11 -18.33
CA VAL A 161 6.08 -3.45 -17.03
C VAL A 161 6.78 -4.31 -15.99
N GLU A 162 7.70 -3.70 -15.25
CA GLU A 162 8.34 -4.31 -14.10
C GLU A 162 7.44 -4.13 -12.87
N VAL A 163 7.20 -5.22 -12.14
CA VAL A 163 6.40 -5.26 -10.91
C VAL A 163 7.24 -5.82 -9.78
N LEU A 164 7.33 -5.07 -8.67
CA LEU A 164 8.06 -5.44 -7.46
C LEU A 164 7.16 -5.34 -6.25
N GLY A 165 7.20 -6.33 -5.35
CA GLY A 165 6.42 -6.24 -4.12
C GLY A 165 6.28 -7.54 -3.37
N TYR A 166 5.22 -7.57 -2.57
CA TYR A 166 4.91 -8.70 -1.70
C TYR A 166 3.41 -8.95 -1.65
N VAL A 167 3.06 -10.23 -1.53
CA VAL A 167 1.72 -10.70 -1.18
C VAL A 167 1.82 -11.41 0.16
N TYR A 168 1.05 -10.93 1.15
CA TYR A 168 0.98 -11.48 2.51
C TYR A 168 -0.35 -12.22 2.68
N TYR A 169 -0.31 -13.41 3.30
CA TYR A 169 -1.49 -14.28 3.50
C TYR A 169 -1.29 -15.20 4.70
#